data_bf07ca3f7f0ab541e9b4eae703c6b49e
#
_entry.id   bf07ca3f7f0ab541e9b4eae703c6b49e
#
_cell.length_a   1.000
_cell.length_b   1.000
_cell.length_c   1.000
_cell.angle_alpha   90.00
_cell.angle_beta   90.00
_cell.angle_gamma   90.00
#
_symmetry.space_group_name_H-M   'P 1'
#
loop_
_entity.id
_entity.type
_entity.pdbx_description
1 polymer ?
#
loop_
_entity_poly.entity_id
_entity_poly.type
_entity_poly.pdbx_seq_one_letter_code
_entity_poly.pdbx_strand_id
1 'polypeptide(L)'
;MASFRYTPIYGRNPWLMVEDSDEVADFFKTSGRPFFSRRRDIVHFGDSPHVYWIESGLAASSATTDIEKLRWIGLFARRTLLGSVRAIGHNQADMTLMATALVDTCGYAVPLELYTRWAAESPERERALLVNCIAKAECQVEGVLVNDLC
;
A
#
# COMPACT_ATOMS: atom_id res chain seq x y z
N MET A 1 5.00 -9.09 22.07
CA MET A 1 4.46 -9.56 20.77
C MET A 1 3.66 -8.44 20.14
N ALA A 2 3.98 -8.08 18.91
CA ALA A 2 3.23 -7.04 18.23
C ALA A 2 1.81 -7.52 17.93
N SER A 3 0.83 -6.71 18.27
CA SER A 3 -0.57 -6.95 17.94
C SER A 3 -0.91 -6.18 16.67
N PHE A 4 -1.30 -6.91 15.63
CA PHE A 4 -1.72 -6.30 14.37
C PHE A 4 -3.22 -6.02 14.39
N ARG A 5 -3.59 -4.89 13.84
CA ARG A 5 -4.98 -4.61 13.50
C ARG A 5 -5.22 -5.00 12.04
N TYR A 6 -6.40 -5.54 11.80
CA TYR A 6 -6.78 -6.01 10.47
C TYR A 6 -8.03 -5.29 9.99
N THR A 7 -8.07 -4.99 8.71
CA THR A 7 -9.26 -4.46 8.05
C THR A 7 -9.74 -5.45 7.00
N PRO A 8 -11.04 -5.73 6.92
CA PRO A 8 -11.57 -6.57 5.85
C PRO A 8 -11.52 -5.81 4.53
N ILE A 9 -11.07 -6.49 3.47
CA ILE A 9 -11.03 -5.86 2.16
C ILE A 9 -12.41 -5.87 1.53
N TYR A 10 -12.98 -7.00 1.34
CA TYR A 10 -14.40 -7.21 0.98
C TYR A 10 -14.63 -8.66 0.60
N GLY A 11 -15.91 -9.02 0.39
CA GLY A 11 -16.29 -10.27 -0.21
C GLY A 11 -16.89 -11.28 0.77
N ARG A 12 -17.29 -12.42 0.24
CA ARG A 12 -17.90 -13.49 1.01
C ARG A 12 -16.88 -14.22 1.89
N ASN A 13 -15.62 -14.22 1.46
CA ASN A 13 -14.51 -14.78 2.22
C ASN A 13 -13.75 -13.64 2.89
N PRO A 14 -13.45 -13.74 4.17
CA PRO A 14 -12.77 -12.67 4.87
C PRO A 14 -11.32 -12.57 4.39
N TRP A 15 -11.09 -11.65 3.48
CA TRP A 15 -9.75 -11.25 3.14
C TRP A 15 -9.37 -10.09 4.05
N LEU A 16 -8.48 -10.37 5.00
CA LEU A 16 -8.05 -9.39 5.98
C LEU A 16 -6.71 -8.79 5.56
N MET A 17 -6.57 -7.49 5.74
CA MET A 17 -5.33 -6.76 5.49
C MET A 17 -4.83 -6.13 6.79
N VAL A 18 -3.56 -6.29 7.07
CA VAL A 18 -2.92 -5.63 8.20
C VAL A 18 -2.92 -4.12 8.01
N GLU A 19 -3.39 -3.39 9.00
CA GLU A 19 -3.33 -1.94 9.03
C GLU A 19 -1.95 -1.46 9.49
N ASP A 20 -1.52 -0.31 9.00
CA ASP A 20 -0.39 0.40 9.55
C ASP A 20 -0.78 1.11 10.86
N SER A 21 0.21 1.53 11.63
CA SER A 21 0.02 2.05 12.99
C SER A 21 -0.55 3.46 13.01
N ASP A 22 -1.01 3.88 14.20
CA ASP A 22 -1.47 5.26 14.42
C ASP A 22 -0.33 6.26 14.26
N GLU A 23 0.90 5.89 14.58
CA GLU A 23 2.08 6.73 14.37
C GLU A 23 2.26 7.08 12.88
N VAL A 24 2.07 6.09 12.01
CA VAL A 24 2.08 6.30 10.55
C VAL A 24 0.95 7.23 10.13
N ALA A 25 -0.25 6.96 10.60
CA ALA A 25 -1.41 7.81 10.29
C ALA A 25 -1.18 9.26 10.67
N ASP A 26 -0.67 9.50 11.87
CA ASP A 26 -0.41 10.85 12.39
C ASP A 26 0.67 11.56 11.55
N PHE A 27 1.72 10.87 11.15
CA PHE A 27 2.74 11.43 10.29
C PHE A 27 2.16 11.90 8.96
N PHE A 28 1.35 11.06 8.32
CA PHE A 28 0.76 11.40 7.02
C PHE A 28 -0.25 12.53 7.12
N LYS A 29 -1.06 12.56 8.17
CA LYS A 29 -2.03 13.64 8.40
C LYS A 29 -1.35 14.97 8.69
N THR A 30 -0.21 14.94 9.38
CA THR A 30 0.54 16.15 9.75
C THR A 30 1.40 16.67 8.62
N SER A 31 2.06 15.78 7.89
CA SER A 31 3.11 16.13 6.90
C SER A 31 2.65 15.97 5.46
N GLY A 32 1.54 15.29 5.23
CA GLY A 32 1.08 14.96 3.89
C GLY A 32 0.12 15.98 3.31
N ARG A 33 -0.09 15.87 2.01
CA ARG A 33 -1.12 16.60 1.29
C ARG A 33 -2.30 15.69 1.03
N PRO A 34 -3.54 16.16 1.21
CA PRO A 34 -4.71 15.38 0.83
C PRO A 34 -4.69 15.00 -0.64
N PHE A 35 -5.09 13.78 -0.94
CA PHE A 35 -5.36 13.36 -2.31
C PHE A 35 -6.72 12.69 -2.39
N PHE A 36 -7.29 12.73 -3.59
CA PHE A 36 -8.53 12.06 -3.92
C PHE A 36 -8.42 11.45 -5.32
N SER A 37 -8.79 10.18 -5.44
CA SER A 37 -8.87 9.48 -6.72
C SER A 37 -10.25 8.89 -6.89
N ARG A 38 -10.88 9.18 -8.01
CA ARG A 38 -12.16 8.58 -8.36
C ARG A 38 -11.96 7.12 -8.73
N ARG A 39 -13.01 6.36 -8.59
CA ARG A 39 -13.05 4.99 -9.08
C ARG A 39 -12.49 4.92 -10.51
N ARG A 40 -11.57 3.99 -10.75
CA ARG A 40 -10.85 3.72 -12.00
C ARG A 40 -9.72 4.69 -12.31
N ASP A 41 -9.55 5.77 -11.56
CA ASP A 41 -8.41 6.64 -11.76
C ASP A 41 -7.13 6.03 -11.21
N ILE A 42 -6.02 6.40 -11.82
CA ILE A 42 -4.70 5.98 -11.37
C ILE A 42 -4.33 6.80 -10.13
N VAL A 43 -3.97 6.11 -9.06
CA VAL A 43 -3.48 6.75 -7.83
C VAL A 43 -2.00 7.11 -7.98
N HIS A 44 -1.19 6.15 -8.44
CA HIS A 44 0.22 6.42 -8.70
C HIS A 44 0.80 5.44 -9.72
N PHE A 45 1.91 5.85 -10.31
CA PHE A 45 2.82 4.98 -11.06
C PHE A 45 3.98 4.54 -10.17
N GLY A 46 4.69 3.49 -10.60
CA GLY A 46 5.81 2.95 -9.84
C GLY A 46 6.97 3.93 -9.64
N ASP A 47 7.11 4.93 -10.50
CA ASP A 47 8.12 5.98 -10.41
C ASP A 47 7.61 7.25 -9.70
N SER A 48 6.40 7.22 -9.16
CA SER A 48 5.86 8.36 -8.42
C SER A 48 6.78 8.74 -7.25
N PRO A 49 7.08 10.02 -7.05
CA PRO A 49 7.93 10.48 -5.97
C PRO A 49 7.21 10.57 -4.62
N HIS A 50 6.06 9.91 -4.48
CA HIS A 50 5.23 10.00 -3.27
C HIS A 50 4.92 8.62 -2.71
N VAL A 51 4.68 8.59 -1.39
CA VAL A 51 4.06 7.49 -0.67
C VAL A 51 2.67 7.96 -0.24
N TYR A 52 1.69 7.07 -0.30
CA TYR A 52 0.29 7.39 -0.04
C TYR A 52 -0.22 6.64 1.18
N TRP A 53 -0.91 7.35 2.05
CA TRP A 53 -1.71 6.78 3.12
C TRP A 53 -3.16 6.75 2.69
N ILE A 54 -3.78 5.58 2.71
CA ILE A 54 -5.19 5.43 2.37
C ILE A 54 -6.04 5.61 3.62
N GLU A 55 -6.78 6.69 3.67
CA GLU A 55 -7.71 6.97 4.77
C GLU A 55 -9.04 6.27 4.55
N SER A 56 -9.52 6.23 3.30
CA SER A 56 -10.72 5.48 2.92
C SER A 56 -10.63 5.05 1.46
N GLY A 57 -11.27 3.96 1.14
CA GLY A 57 -11.32 3.43 -0.20
C GLY A 57 -10.55 2.13 -0.38
N LEU A 58 -10.24 1.83 -1.62
CA LEU A 58 -9.52 0.62 -2.01
C LEU A 58 -8.79 0.86 -3.32
N ALA A 59 -7.51 0.56 -3.34
CA ALA A 59 -6.69 0.61 -4.55
C ALA A 59 -6.11 -0.76 -4.84
N ALA A 60 -5.87 -1.04 -6.11
CA ALA A 60 -5.21 -2.27 -6.54
C ALA A 60 -3.95 -1.92 -7.29
N SER A 61 -2.84 -2.55 -6.93
CA SER A 61 -1.62 -2.46 -7.71
C SER A 61 -1.61 -3.52 -8.80
N SER A 62 -1.05 -3.14 -9.92
CA SER A 62 -0.89 -4.01 -11.07
C SER A 62 0.49 -3.86 -11.67
N ALA A 63 0.94 -4.90 -12.34
CA ALA A 63 2.19 -4.89 -13.09
C ALA A 63 1.90 -5.27 -14.53
N THR A 64 2.54 -4.58 -15.45
CA THR A 64 2.54 -4.94 -16.85
C THR A 64 3.97 -5.17 -17.31
N THR A 65 4.17 -6.24 -18.05
CA THR A 65 5.40 -6.48 -18.80
C THR A 65 5.14 -6.16 -20.26
N ASP A 66 6.17 -6.10 -21.09
CA ASP A 66 6.09 -5.73 -22.52
C ASP A 66 5.11 -6.56 -23.35
N ILE A 67 4.45 -7.55 -22.76
CA ILE A 67 3.56 -8.47 -23.47
C ILE A 67 2.08 -8.25 -23.08
N GLU A 68 1.67 -7.03 -22.90
CA GLU A 68 0.25 -6.63 -22.83
C GLU A 68 -0.63 -7.31 -21.79
N LYS A 69 -0.08 -8.01 -20.79
CA LYS A 69 -0.91 -8.62 -19.75
C LYS A 69 -0.78 -7.87 -18.45
N LEU A 70 -1.82 -7.09 -18.14
CA LEU A 70 -1.98 -6.49 -16.84
C LEU A 70 -2.24 -7.59 -15.81
N ARG A 71 -1.43 -7.63 -14.76
CA ARG A 71 -1.62 -8.56 -13.65
C ARG A 71 -1.82 -7.79 -12.35
N TRP A 72 -2.84 -8.13 -11.63
CA TRP A 72 -3.08 -7.60 -10.30
C TRP A 72 -2.15 -8.28 -9.32
N ILE A 73 -1.42 -7.48 -8.55
CA ILE A 73 -0.43 -8.00 -7.60
C ILE A 73 -0.72 -7.66 -6.15
N GLY A 74 -1.64 -6.74 -5.88
CA GLY A 74 -1.98 -6.44 -4.50
C GLY A 74 -3.16 -5.51 -4.35
N LEU A 75 -3.77 -5.56 -3.18
CA LEU A 75 -4.83 -4.65 -2.76
C LEU A 75 -4.35 -3.80 -1.61
N PHE A 76 -4.77 -2.54 -1.60
CA PHE A 76 -4.44 -1.55 -0.58
C PHE A 76 -5.73 -0.95 -0.05
N ALA A 77 -6.04 -1.26 1.18
CA ALA A 77 -7.27 -0.85 1.83
C ALA A 77 -7.03 0.33 2.78
N ARG A 78 -8.09 0.72 3.44
CA ARG A 78 -8.05 1.73 4.50
C ARG A 78 -6.93 1.44 5.51
N ARG A 79 -6.23 2.49 5.91
CA ARG A 79 -5.14 2.47 6.91
C ARG A 79 -3.93 1.65 6.48
N THR A 80 -3.64 1.67 5.20
CA THR A 80 -2.43 1.05 4.64
C THR A 80 -1.64 2.05 3.80
N LEU A 81 -0.36 1.75 3.62
CA LEU A 81 0.55 2.53 2.80
C LEU A 81 0.65 1.96 1.40
N LEU A 82 0.65 2.84 0.42
CA LEU A 82 0.87 2.49 -0.98
C LEU A 82 2.18 3.14 -1.45
N GLY A 83 3.07 2.34 -2.01
CA GLY A 83 4.33 2.82 -2.56
C GLY A 83 5.49 2.86 -1.57
N SER A 84 5.30 2.42 -0.32
CA SER A 84 6.33 2.48 0.72
C SER A 84 7.48 1.49 0.51
N VAL A 85 7.26 0.43 -0.24
CA VAL A 85 8.28 -0.61 -0.45
C VAL A 85 9.52 -0.05 -1.15
N ARG A 86 9.39 0.97 -1.94
CA ARG A 86 10.51 1.64 -2.62
C ARG A 86 11.51 2.26 -1.65
N ALA A 87 11.08 2.59 -0.45
CA ALA A 87 11.97 3.13 0.58
C ALA A 87 12.90 2.06 1.16
N ILE A 88 12.55 0.79 1.01
CA ILE A 88 13.28 -0.34 1.59
C ILE A 88 14.10 -1.05 0.52
N GLY A 89 13.61 -1.06 -0.71
CA GLY A 89 14.24 -1.75 -1.80
C GLY A 89 14.25 -0.93 -3.07
N HIS A 90 14.66 -1.54 -4.13
CA HIS A 90 14.64 -0.94 -5.45
C HIS A 90 13.79 -1.79 -6.37
N ASN A 91 13.24 -1.16 -7.39
CA ASN A 91 12.45 -1.89 -8.32
C ASN A 91 13.32 -2.63 -9.35
N GLN A 92 12.76 -3.65 -9.95
CA GLN A 92 13.35 -4.35 -11.07
C GLN A 92 12.92 -3.67 -12.38
N ALA A 93 13.87 -3.45 -13.27
CA ALA A 93 13.75 -2.53 -14.38
C ALA A 93 12.67 -2.84 -15.43
N ASP A 94 12.15 -4.05 -15.48
CA ASP A 94 11.36 -4.52 -16.63
C ASP A 94 9.85 -4.56 -16.38
N MET A 95 9.38 -3.99 -15.26
CA MET A 95 7.97 -3.95 -14.94
C MET A 95 7.48 -2.53 -14.70
N THR A 96 6.38 -2.19 -15.32
CA THR A 96 5.66 -0.96 -14.98
C THR A 96 4.64 -1.27 -13.91
N LEU A 97 4.81 -0.65 -12.75
CA LEU A 97 3.87 -0.75 -11.63
C LEU A 97 2.92 0.43 -11.64
N MET A 98 1.67 0.14 -11.35
CA MET A 98 0.61 1.15 -11.34
C MET A 98 -0.42 0.78 -10.29
N ALA A 99 -0.95 1.78 -9.60
CA ALA A 99 -2.07 1.56 -8.68
C ALA A 99 -3.30 2.31 -9.16
N THR A 100 -4.43 1.63 -9.15
CA THR A 100 -5.71 2.14 -9.61
C THR A 100 -6.73 2.08 -8.48
N ALA A 101 -7.52 3.13 -8.31
CA ALA A 101 -8.61 3.14 -7.36
C ALA A 101 -9.74 2.23 -7.85
N LEU A 102 -10.13 1.27 -7.03
CA LEU A 102 -11.26 0.37 -7.32
C LEU A 102 -12.59 1.00 -6.91
N VAL A 103 -12.55 1.88 -5.94
CA VAL A 103 -13.65 2.74 -5.49
C VAL A 103 -13.07 4.13 -5.28
N ASP A 104 -13.91 5.13 -5.02
CA ASP A 104 -13.41 6.44 -4.66
C ASP A 104 -12.50 6.32 -3.44
N THR A 105 -11.28 6.82 -3.57
CA THR A 105 -10.21 6.61 -2.60
C THR A 105 -9.59 7.94 -2.24
N CYS A 106 -9.39 8.17 -0.95
CA CYS A 106 -8.76 9.39 -0.47
C CYS A 106 -7.79 9.11 0.68
N GLY A 107 -6.92 10.05 0.90
CA GLY A 107 -5.94 9.98 1.97
C GLY A 107 -4.92 11.11 1.87
N TYR A 108 -3.67 10.80 2.16
CA TYR A 108 -2.59 11.78 2.21
C TYR A 108 -1.37 11.26 1.47
N ALA A 109 -0.71 12.14 0.75
CA ALA A 109 0.53 11.84 0.03
C ALA A 109 1.70 12.59 0.67
N VAL A 110 2.80 11.91 0.83
CA VAL A 110 4.05 12.45 1.38
C VAL A 110 5.16 12.18 0.36
N PRO A 111 6.08 13.15 0.12
CA PRO A 111 7.23 12.86 -0.73
C PRO A 111 8.03 11.65 -0.23
N LEU A 112 8.48 10.81 -1.15
CA LEU A 112 9.23 9.59 -0.82
C LEU A 112 10.46 9.90 0.03
N GLU A 113 11.18 10.97 -0.28
CA GLU A 113 12.36 11.38 0.50
C GLU A 113 12.02 11.73 1.94
N LEU A 114 10.92 12.45 2.15
CA LEU A 114 10.45 12.81 3.49
C LEU A 114 10.03 11.56 4.28
N TYR A 115 9.32 10.66 3.64
CA TYR A 115 8.92 9.38 4.24
C TYR A 115 10.15 8.55 4.64
N THR A 116 11.10 8.41 3.74
CA THR A 116 12.32 7.63 3.97
C THR A 116 13.13 8.19 5.14
N ARG A 117 13.26 9.51 5.20
CA ARG A 117 13.95 10.20 6.29
C ARG A 117 13.24 9.99 7.62
N TRP A 118 11.93 10.18 7.63
CA TRP A 118 11.13 9.97 8.83
C TRP A 118 11.22 8.52 9.34
N ALA A 119 11.14 7.55 8.44
CA ALA A 119 11.25 6.14 8.79
C ALA A 119 12.62 5.83 9.44
N ALA A 120 13.69 6.41 8.91
CA ALA A 120 15.05 6.16 9.38
C ALA A 120 15.42 6.90 10.67
N GLU A 121 14.63 7.86 11.12
CA GLU A 121 14.90 8.59 12.36
C GLU A 121 14.89 7.71 13.62
N SER A 122 14.17 6.60 13.57
CA SER A 122 14.06 5.68 14.70
C SER A 122 14.23 4.23 14.23
N PRO A 123 15.23 3.50 14.74
CA PRO A 123 15.39 2.08 14.40
C PRO A 123 14.16 1.24 14.73
N GLU A 124 13.46 1.57 15.82
CA GLU A 124 12.23 0.88 16.21
C GLU A 124 11.11 1.10 15.20
N ARG A 125 10.97 2.33 14.72
CA ARG A 125 10.01 2.69 13.67
C ARG A 125 10.30 1.96 12.37
N GLU A 126 11.56 1.99 11.94
CA GLU A 126 11.99 1.32 10.71
C GLU A 126 11.69 -0.18 10.77
N ARG A 127 11.99 -0.80 11.91
CA ARG A 127 11.69 -2.20 12.13
C ARG A 127 10.18 -2.48 12.10
N ALA A 128 9.39 -1.66 12.75
CA ALA A 128 7.93 -1.82 12.77
C ALA A 128 7.33 -1.69 11.36
N LEU A 129 7.82 -0.74 10.56
CA LEU A 129 7.40 -0.58 9.18
C LEU A 129 7.76 -1.80 8.33
N LEU A 130 8.94 -2.36 8.52
CA LEU A 130 9.38 -3.55 7.82
C LEU A 130 8.52 -4.76 8.18
N VAL A 131 8.27 -4.97 9.48
CA VAL A 131 7.41 -6.06 9.96
C VAL A 131 6.01 -5.94 9.36
N ASN A 132 5.45 -4.73 9.32
CA ASN A 132 4.15 -4.50 8.68
C ASN A 132 4.16 -4.80 7.18
N CYS A 133 5.23 -4.47 6.48
CA CYS A 133 5.35 -4.80 5.06
C CYS A 133 5.33 -6.32 4.84
N ILE A 134 6.03 -7.07 5.67
CA ILE A 134 6.04 -8.53 5.59
C ILE A 134 4.64 -9.09 5.88
N ALA A 135 3.99 -8.62 6.92
CA ALA A 135 2.64 -9.06 7.27
C ALA A 135 1.63 -8.75 6.16
N LYS A 136 1.73 -7.58 5.53
CA LYS A 136 0.89 -7.23 4.39
C LYS A 136 1.12 -8.15 3.20
N ALA A 137 2.37 -8.50 2.92
CA ALA A 137 2.69 -9.44 1.85
C ALA A 137 2.07 -10.81 2.09
N GLU A 138 2.10 -11.30 3.33
CA GLU A 138 1.44 -12.55 3.70
C GLU A 138 -0.08 -12.46 3.51
N CYS A 139 -0.70 -11.36 3.91
CA CYS A 139 -2.14 -11.14 3.67
C CYS A 139 -2.48 -11.18 2.17
N GLN A 140 -1.63 -10.62 1.31
CA GLN A 140 -1.85 -10.67 -0.13
C GLN A 140 -1.81 -12.10 -0.65
N VAL A 141 -0.84 -12.89 -0.22
CA VAL A 141 -0.71 -14.30 -0.63
C VAL A 141 -1.94 -15.10 -0.16
N GLU A 142 -2.34 -14.94 1.08
CA GLU A 142 -3.52 -15.62 1.62
C GLU A 142 -4.78 -15.25 0.87
N GLY A 143 -4.95 -13.96 0.56
CA GLY A 143 -6.09 -13.49 -0.21
C GLY A 143 -6.16 -14.09 -1.61
N VAL A 144 -5.04 -14.20 -2.30
CA VAL A 144 -4.97 -14.85 -3.61
C VAL A 144 -5.33 -16.33 -3.49
N LEU A 145 -4.75 -17.04 -2.53
CA LEU A 145 -5.03 -18.46 -2.35
C LEU A 145 -6.51 -18.72 -2.04
N VAL A 146 -7.11 -17.92 -1.16
CA VAL A 146 -8.52 -18.07 -0.80
C VAL A 146 -9.42 -17.83 -2.01
N ASN A 147 -9.12 -16.83 -2.82
CA ASN A 147 -9.94 -16.51 -3.99
C ASN A 147 -9.75 -17.48 -5.15
N ASP A 148 -8.56 -18.05 -5.31
CA ASP A 148 -8.30 -19.02 -6.36
C ASP A 148 -8.84 -20.42 -6.05
N LEU A 149 -8.96 -20.75 -4.76
CA LEU A 149 -9.44 -22.06 -4.32
C LEU A 149 -10.95 -22.11 -4.08
N CYS A 150 -11.58 -20.99 -4.05
CA CYS A 150 -13.02 -20.84 -3.91
C CYS A 150 -13.64 -20.33 -5.21
#